data_02889338f430d004e5058235121cb85e
#
_entry.id   02889338f430d004e5058235121cb85e
#
_cell.length_a   1.000
_cell.length_b   1.000
_cell.length_c   1.000
_cell.angle_alpha   90.00
_cell.angle_beta   90.00
_cell.angle_gamma   90.00
#
_symmetry.space_group_name_H-M   'P 1'
#
loop_
_entity.id
_entity.type
_entity.pdbx_description
1 polymer ?
#
loop_
_entity_poly.entity_id
_entity_poly.type
_entity_poly.pdbx_seq_one_letter_code
_entity_poly.pdbx_strand_id
1 'polypeptide(L)'
;DVEVKDDSLPNLLGYLSISDQLTDYCATYRNTHPQIAPADQFHLTDEEYAQFCQYLKDHHFTYDRQSLRVLSQLRKLAKREGYSVEAEKEFAALEAKLSHNEDFDFQRWKKEIKRLVEMNLVGCYYYDRGAAVYSLGDDKVVREALQVLQNDQRYRQLLKGDKE
;
A
#
# COMPACT_ATOMS: atom_id res chain seq x y z
N ASP A 1 -19.80 19.61 -2.54
CA ASP A 1 -18.87 18.50 -2.81
C ASP A 1 -18.71 17.63 -1.56
N VAL A 2 -18.53 16.31 -1.76
CA VAL A 2 -18.26 15.38 -0.66
C VAL A 2 -16.76 15.06 -0.67
N GLU A 3 -16.07 15.46 0.41
CA GLU A 3 -14.63 15.23 0.55
C GLU A 3 -14.35 13.81 1.07
N VAL A 4 -13.55 13.06 0.35
CA VAL A 4 -13.06 11.74 0.78
C VAL A 4 -11.59 11.89 1.15
N LYS A 5 -11.23 11.57 2.40
CA LYS A 5 -9.83 11.62 2.86
C LYS A 5 -9.00 10.56 2.14
N ASP A 6 -7.93 11.01 1.50
CA ASP A 6 -6.93 10.14 0.92
C ASP A 6 -5.90 9.74 1.99
N ASP A 7 -5.53 8.45 2.02
CA ASP A 7 -4.54 7.96 2.96
C ASP A 7 -3.15 8.00 2.30
N SER A 8 -2.18 8.57 2.99
CA SER A 8 -0.78 8.51 2.54
C SER A 8 -0.32 7.06 2.47
N LEU A 9 0.03 6.59 1.28
CA LEU A 9 0.56 5.25 1.06
C LEU A 9 2.05 5.20 1.42
N PRO A 10 2.52 4.09 2.01
CA PRO A 10 3.94 3.94 2.33
C PRO A 10 4.79 3.77 1.06
N ASN A 11 6.03 4.23 1.13
CA ASN A 11 7.01 4.08 0.05
C ASN A 11 7.16 2.63 -0.43
N LEU A 12 7.09 1.67 0.49
CA LEU A 12 7.09 0.24 0.21
C LEU A 12 6.15 -0.16 -0.93
N LEU A 13 4.92 0.35 -0.94
CA LEU A 13 3.95 0.03 -2.00
C LEU A 13 4.34 0.60 -3.35
N GLY A 14 4.91 1.81 -3.37
CA GLY A 14 5.43 2.42 -4.60
C GLY A 14 6.56 1.58 -5.20
N TYR A 15 7.52 1.17 -4.39
CA TYR A 15 8.61 0.28 -4.84
C TYR A 15 8.10 -1.09 -5.28
N LEU A 16 7.17 -1.68 -4.52
CA LEU A 16 6.59 -2.97 -4.85
C LEU A 16 5.81 -2.94 -6.16
N SER A 17 5.04 -1.87 -6.41
CA SER A 17 4.20 -1.75 -7.61
C SER A 17 4.99 -1.71 -8.93
N ILE A 18 6.25 -1.28 -8.89
CA ILE A 18 7.14 -1.21 -10.05
C ILE A 18 8.22 -2.30 -10.04
N SER A 19 8.18 -3.23 -9.08
CA SER A 19 9.21 -4.26 -8.94
C SER A 19 9.00 -5.43 -9.91
N ASP A 20 10.10 -5.96 -10.42
CA ASP A 20 10.08 -7.19 -11.20
C ASP A 20 9.58 -8.38 -10.36
N GLN A 21 9.88 -8.38 -9.04
CA GLN A 21 9.44 -9.44 -8.12
C GLN A 21 7.92 -9.60 -8.07
N LEU A 22 7.16 -8.48 -8.09
CA LEU A 22 5.71 -8.57 -8.13
C LEU A 22 5.21 -9.18 -9.43
N THR A 23 5.80 -8.77 -10.56
CA THR A 23 5.45 -9.29 -11.89
C THR A 23 5.77 -10.78 -12.02
N ASP A 24 6.96 -11.18 -11.59
CA ASP A 24 7.41 -12.58 -11.63
C ASP A 24 6.60 -13.46 -10.69
N TYR A 25 6.24 -12.95 -9.51
CA TYR A 25 5.33 -13.66 -8.61
C TYR A 25 3.96 -13.91 -9.26
N CYS A 26 3.38 -12.89 -9.89
CA CYS A 26 2.09 -13.04 -10.58
C CYS A 26 2.17 -14.06 -11.72
N ALA A 27 3.25 -14.09 -12.48
CA ALA A 27 3.48 -15.08 -13.52
C ALA A 27 3.60 -16.51 -12.94
N THR A 28 4.36 -16.67 -11.86
CA THR A 28 4.55 -17.95 -11.16
C THR A 28 3.23 -18.44 -10.55
N TYR A 29 2.48 -17.54 -9.91
CA TYR A 29 1.17 -17.83 -9.33
C TYR A 29 0.20 -18.35 -10.41
N ARG A 30 0.16 -17.69 -11.55
CA ARG A 30 -0.69 -18.12 -12.69
C ARG A 30 -0.34 -19.51 -13.22
N ASN A 31 0.93 -19.88 -13.22
CA ASN A 31 1.37 -21.22 -13.67
C ASN A 31 0.89 -22.32 -12.72
N THR A 32 0.76 -22.04 -11.44
CA THR A 32 0.32 -23.01 -10.41
C THR A 32 -1.19 -22.96 -10.15
N HIS A 33 -1.84 -21.85 -10.51
CA HIS A 33 -3.28 -21.64 -10.33
C HIS A 33 -3.94 -21.33 -11.69
N PRO A 34 -4.39 -22.33 -12.45
CA PRO A 34 -5.00 -22.12 -13.78
C PRO A 34 -6.24 -21.24 -13.76
N GLN A 35 -6.92 -21.15 -12.62
CA GLN A 35 -8.13 -20.34 -12.42
C GLN A 35 -8.11 -19.70 -11.04
N ILE A 36 -8.73 -18.53 -10.93
CA ILE A 36 -9.00 -17.85 -9.66
C ILE A 36 -10.48 -17.51 -9.57
N ALA A 37 -10.93 -17.08 -8.37
CA ALA A 37 -12.29 -16.58 -8.16
C ALA A 37 -12.59 -15.37 -9.07
N PRO A 38 -13.87 -15.04 -9.33
CA PRO A 38 -14.24 -13.82 -10.04
C PRO A 38 -13.58 -12.57 -9.46
N ALA A 39 -13.32 -11.57 -10.31
CA ALA A 39 -12.54 -10.38 -9.95
C ALA A 39 -13.06 -9.63 -8.72
N ASP A 40 -14.36 -9.60 -8.50
CA ASP A 40 -15.04 -8.98 -7.35
C ASP A 40 -15.05 -9.85 -6.07
N GLN A 41 -14.57 -11.09 -6.17
CA GLN A 41 -14.60 -12.07 -5.06
C GLN A 41 -13.21 -12.65 -4.75
N PHE A 42 -12.20 -12.28 -5.54
CA PHE A 42 -10.85 -12.80 -5.35
C PHE A 42 -10.16 -12.12 -4.17
N HIS A 43 -9.71 -12.94 -3.24
CA HIS A 43 -8.89 -12.50 -2.10
C HIS A 43 -7.81 -13.54 -1.82
N LEU A 44 -6.59 -13.07 -1.60
CA LEU A 44 -5.50 -13.91 -1.11
C LEU A 44 -5.80 -14.39 0.31
N THR A 45 -5.55 -15.66 0.57
CA THR A 45 -5.53 -16.19 1.93
C THR A 45 -4.34 -15.62 2.71
N ASP A 46 -4.31 -15.84 4.01
CA ASP A 46 -3.19 -15.41 4.84
C ASP A 46 -1.93 -16.27 4.59
N GLU A 47 -2.13 -17.53 4.21
CA GLU A 47 -1.08 -18.47 3.80
C GLU A 47 -0.43 -18.03 2.48
N GLU A 48 -1.22 -17.68 1.48
CA GLU A 48 -0.72 -17.17 0.19
C GLU A 48 0.01 -15.84 0.38
N TYR A 49 -0.49 -14.98 1.25
CA TYR A 49 0.21 -13.74 1.60
C TYR A 49 1.57 -14.01 2.27
N ALA A 50 1.62 -14.97 3.19
CA ALA A 50 2.89 -15.38 3.82
C ALA A 50 3.89 -15.94 2.79
N GLN A 51 3.40 -16.73 1.83
CA GLN A 51 4.22 -17.23 0.72
C GLN A 51 4.75 -16.09 -0.16
N PHE A 52 3.92 -15.08 -0.44
CA PHE A 52 4.36 -13.88 -1.15
C PHE A 52 5.44 -13.10 -0.40
N CYS A 53 5.26 -12.89 0.90
CA CYS A 53 6.29 -12.24 1.73
C CYS A 53 7.60 -13.03 1.75
N GLN A 54 7.52 -14.36 1.83
CA GLN A 54 8.72 -15.21 1.76
C GLN A 54 9.37 -15.12 0.38
N TYR A 55 8.58 -15.13 -0.70
CA TYR A 55 9.08 -14.95 -2.06
C TYR A 55 9.84 -13.64 -2.22
N LEU A 56 9.34 -12.52 -1.68
CA LEU A 56 10.03 -11.23 -1.73
C LEU A 56 11.40 -11.27 -1.04
N LYS A 57 11.50 -11.96 0.10
CA LYS A 57 12.76 -12.14 0.83
C LYS A 57 13.77 -12.98 0.05
N ASP A 58 13.32 -14.10 -0.50
CA ASP A 58 14.16 -15.02 -1.28
C ASP A 58 14.70 -14.35 -2.55
N HIS A 59 13.96 -13.38 -3.10
CA HIS A 59 14.36 -12.60 -4.28
C HIS A 59 14.95 -11.22 -3.92
N HIS A 60 15.36 -11.05 -2.66
CA HIS A 60 16.07 -9.85 -2.20
C HIS A 60 15.36 -8.53 -2.51
N PHE A 61 14.02 -8.52 -2.39
CA PHE A 61 13.27 -7.27 -2.55
C PHE A 61 13.71 -6.25 -1.49
N THR A 62 14.03 -5.05 -1.94
CA THR A 62 14.42 -3.94 -1.07
C THR A 62 13.74 -2.66 -1.49
N TYR A 63 13.56 -1.74 -0.56
CA TYR A 63 12.98 -0.44 -0.83
C TYR A 63 13.66 0.65 0.02
N ASP A 64 13.68 1.88 -0.51
CA ASP A 64 14.29 3.02 0.20
C ASP A 64 13.38 3.50 1.33
N ARG A 65 13.91 3.52 2.53
CA ARG A 65 13.28 4.10 3.72
C ARG A 65 13.64 5.58 3.81
N GLN A 66 12.78 6.40 3.23
CA GLN A 66 12.99 7.84 3.16
C GLN A 66 13.27 8.48 4.53
N SER A 67 12.64 7.99 5.62
CA SER A 67 12.86 8.45 6.97
C SER A 67 14.30 8.24 7.45
N LEU A 68 14.91 7.07 7.17
CA LEU A 68 16.31 6.79 7.51
C LEU A 68 17.27 7.65 6.69
N ARG A 69 16.95 7.88 5.42
CA ARG A 69 17.74 8.77 4.56
C ARG A 69 17.73 10.20 5.08
N VAL A 70 16.55 10.73 5.44
CA VAL A 70 16.41 12.07 6.01
C VAL A 70 17.12 12.16 7.36
N LEU A 71 17.00 11.14 8.21
CA LEU A 71 17.71 11.07 9.50
C LEU A 71 19.24 11.13 9.30
N SER A 72 19.76 10.37 8.32
CA SER A 72 21.19 10.41 7.98
C SER A 72 21.65 11.79 7.50
N GLN A 73 20.82 12.49 6.72
CA GLN A 73 21.10 13.86 6.29
C GLN A 73 21.10 14.83 7.47
N LEU A 74 20.11 14.73 8.35
CA LEU A 74 20.01 15.54 9.58
C LEU A 74 21.23 15.33 10.47
N ARG A 75 21.68 14.08 10.66
CA ARG A 75 22.89 13.76 11.44
C ARG A 75 24.15 14.40 10.85
N LYS A 76 24.27 14.39 9.51
CA LYS A 76 25.40 15.07 8.82
C LYS A 76 25.36 16.57 9.01
N LEU A 77 24.16 17.17 9.00
CA LEU A 77 23.98 18.61 9.25
C LEU A 77 24.34 18.97 10.70
N ALA A 78 23.79 18.24 11.67
CA ALA A 78 24.11 18.43 13.09
C ALA A 78 25.61 18.30 13.38
N LYS A 79 26.31 17.41 12.67
CA LYS A 79 27.76 17.29 12.76
C LYS A 79 28.49 18.56 12.27
N ARG A 80 28.02 19.18 11.20
CA ARG A 80 28.62 20.43 10.69
C ARG A 80 28.36 21.61 11.62
N GLU A 81 27.23 21.60 12.31
CA GLU A 81 26.81 22.63 13.26
C GLU A 81 27.41 22.44 14.66
N GLY A 82 28.12 21.33 14.92
CA GLY A 82 28.81 21.05 16.18
C GLY A 82 27.96 20.30 17.22
N TYR A 83 26.71 19.92 16.92
CA TYR A 83 25.79 19.24 17.85
C TYR A 83 25.90 17.72 17.86
N SER A 84 26.86 17.13 17.13
CA SER A 84 26.92 15.68 16.92
C SER A 84 27.15 14.86 18.19
N VAL A 85 27.89 15.41 19.16
CA VAL A 85 28.20 14.70 20.42
C VAL A 85 27.01 14.72 21.37
N GLU A 86 26.32 15.84 21.43
CA GLU A 86 25.19 16.05 22.34
C GLU A 86 23.94 15.28 21.89
N ALA A 87 23.73 15.18 20.55
CA ALA A 87 22.54 14.57 19.96
C ALA A 87 22.72 13.09 19.52
N GLU A 88 23.89 12.50 19.75
CA GLU A 88 24.21 11.17 19.23
C GLU A 88 23.30 10.06 19.80
N LYS A 89 22.95 10.14 21.08
CA LYS A 89 22.05 9.18 21.73
C LYS A 89 20.64 9.21 21.13
N GLU A 90 20.13 10.41 20.86
CA GLU A 90 18.83 10.67 20.30
C GLU A 90 18.78 10.18 18.84
N PHE A 91 19.84 10.44 18.06
CA PHE A 91 19.98 9.93 16.71
C PHE A 91 19.99 8.40 16.68
N ALA A 92 20.80 7.76 17.53
CA ALA A 92 20.89 6.31 17.60
C ALA A 92 19.55 5.68 18.07
N ALA A 93 18.89 6.28 19.05
CA ALA A 93 17.58 5.83 19.52
C ALA A 93 16.50 5.96 18.43
N LEU A 94 16.51 7.05 17.67
CA LEU A 94 15.58 7.26 16.57
C LEU A 94 15.86 6.31 15.40
N GLU A 95 17.13 6.13 15.05
CA GLU A 95 17.57 5.17 14.02
C GLU A 95 17.12 3.76 14.36
N ALA A 96 17.31 3.31 15.60
CA ALA A 96 16.86 1.99 16.07
C ALA A 96 15.33 1.83 15.97
N LYS A 97 14.57 2.89 16.27
CA LYS A 97 13.10 2.87 16.15
C LYS A 97 12.61 2.90 14.70
N LEU A 98 13.35 3.51 13.78
CA LEU A 98 13.00 3.57 12.36
C LEU A 98 13.54 2.38 11.56
N SER A 99 14.56 1.67 12.10
CA SER A 99 15.16 0.48 11.48
C SER A 99 14.34 -0.77 11.79
N HIS A 100 13.07 -0.81 11.34
CA HIS A 100 12.28 -2.04 11.41
C HIS A 100 12.79 -3.06 10.39
N ASN A 101 12.58 -4.35 10.68
CA ASN A 101 12.80 -5.39 9.68
C ASN A 101 11.65 -5.40 8.65
N GLU A 102 11.86 -6.08 7.53
CA GLU A 102 10.86 -6.19 6.46
C GLU A 102 9.58 -6.88 6.94
N ASP A 103 9.70 -7.85 7.86
CA ASP A 103 8.56 -8.55 8.44
C ASP A 103 7.60 -7.61 9.17
N PHE A 104 8.15 -6.65 9.92
CA PHE A 104 7.33 -5.66 10.59
C PHE A 104 6.56 -4.81 9.58
N ASP A 105 7.21 -4.37 8.51
CA ASP A 105 6.57 -3.56 7.49
C ASP A 105 5.55 -4.37 6.70
N PHE A 106 5.82 -5.63 6.37
CA PHE A 106 4.87 -6.54 5.73
C PHE A 106 3.64 -6.81 6.60
N GLN A 107 3.80 -6.94 7.92
CA GLN A 107 2.67 -7.09 8.83
C GLN A 107 1.88 -5.78 8.98
N ARG A 108 2.57 -4.67 9.15
CA ARG A 108 1.95 -3.35 9.32
C ARG A 108 1.09 -2.96 8.12
N TRP A 109 1.57 -3.23 6.92
CA TRP A 109 0.93 -2.85 5.66
C TRP A 109 0.30 -4.04 4.92
N LYS A 110 -0.02 -5.09 5.68
CA LYS A 110 -0.57 -6.35 5.14
C LYS A 110 -1.77 -6.11 4.24
N LYS A 111 -2.71 -5.27 4.66
CA LYS A 111 -3.94 -4.99 3.92
C LYS A 111 -3.65 -4.34 2.57
N GLU A 112 -2.81 -3.32 2.58
CA GLU A 112 -2.46 -2.54 1.39
C GLU A 112 -1.61 -3.37 0.42
N ILE A 113 -0.67 -4.16 0.94
CA ILE A 113 0.14 -5.08 0.13
C ILE A 113 -0.73 -6.16 -0.49
N LYS A 114 -1.60 -6.82 0.29
CA LYS A 114 -2.55 -7.82 -0.25
C LYS A 114 -3.37 -7.22 -1.38
N ARG A 115 -3.93 -6.03 -1.19
CA ARG A 115 -4.71 -5.34 -2.21
C ARG A 115 -3.91 -5.09 -3.49
N LEU A 116 -2.65 -4.65 -3.37
CA LEU A 116 -1.78 -4.44 -4.52
C LEU A 116 -1.53 -5.74 -5.28
N VAL A 117 -1.19 -6.82 -4.57
CA VAL A 117 -0.94 -8.14 -5.16
C VAL A 117 -2.21 -8.71 -5.80
N GLU A 118 -3.33 -8.66 -5.10
CA GLU A 118 -4.63 -9.12 -5.59
C GLU A 118 -5.04 -8.40 -6.87
N MET A 119 -4.88 -7.08 -6.93
CA MET A 119 -5.17 -6.29 -8.12
C MET A 119 -4.30 -6.71 -9.31
N ASN A 120 -3.01 -6.96 -9.10
CA ASN A 120 -2.11 -7.43 -10.14
C ASN A 120 -2.43 -8.86 -10.58
N LEU A 121 -2.72 -9.77 -9.65
CA LEU A 121 -3.16 -11.12 -9.97
C LEU A 121 -4.46 -11.12 -10.78
N VAL A 122 -5.48 -10.36 -10.33
CA VAL A 122 -6.75 -10.22 -11.07
C VAL A 122 -6.50 -9.68 -12.49
N GLY A 123 -5.58 -8.70 -12.63
CA GLY A 123 -5.16 -8.19 -13.94
C GLY A 123 -4.55 -9.29 -14.85
N CYS A 124 -3.79 -10.23 -14.28
CA CYS A 124 -3.21 -11.34 -15.04
C CYS A 124 -4.26 -12.32 -15.60
N TYR A 125 -5.41 -12.47 -14.95
CA TYR A 125 -6.47 -13.40 -15.40
C TYR A 125 -7.59 -12.71 -16.16
N TYR A 126 -7.98 -11.53 -15.74
CA TYR A 126 -9.17 -10.80 -16.22
C TYR A 126 -8.85 -9.49 -16.92
N TYR A 127 -7.56 -9.20 -17.13
CA TYR A 127 -7.04 -7.99 -17.78
C TYR A 127 -7.52 -6.70 -17.11
N ASP A 128 -7.45 -5.58 -17.81
CA ASP A 128 -7.83 -4.25 -17.29
C ASP A 128 -9.26 -4.18 -16.77
N ARG A 129 -10.18 -4.89 -17.41
CA ARG A 129 -11.57 -4.97 -16.97
C ARG A 129 -11.70 -5.61 -15.60
N GLY A 130 -10.97 -6.69 -15.36
CA GLY A 130 -10.98 -7.36 -14.06
C GLY A 130 -10.36 -6.49 -12.97
N ALA A 131 -9.21 -5.87 -13.27
CA ALA A 131 -8.56 -4.95 -12.34
C ALA A 131 -9.48 -3.77 -11.96
N ALA A 132 -10.22 -3.21 -12.94
CA ALA A 132 -11.21 -2.16 -12.69
C ALA A 132 -12.35 -2.66 -11.79
N VAL A 133 -12.92 -3.84 -12.07
CA VAL A 133 -13.99 -4.44 -11.23
C VAL A 133 -13.49 -4.66 -9.80
N TYR A 134 -12.29 -5.22 -9.63
CA TYR A 134 -11.68 -5.43 -8.32
C TYR A 134 -11.50 -4.11 -7.56
N SER A 135 -10.98 -3.06 -8.21
CA SER A 135 -10.72 -1.77 -7.60
C SER A 135 -11.97 -1.07 -7.07
N LEU A 136 -13.12 -1.22 -7.76
CA LEU A 136 -14.39 -0.62 -7.37
C LEU A 136 -14.93 -1.16 -6.04
N GLY A 137 -14.67 -2.42 -5.71
CA GLY A 137 -15.16 -3.05 -4.48
C GLY A 137 -14.69 -2.35 -3.20
N ASP A 138 -13.48 -1.80 -3.20
CA ASP A 138 -12.84 -1.16 -2.04
C ASP A 138 -12.64 0.36 -2.21
N ASP A 139 -13.16 0.93 -3.31
CA ASP A 139 -13.03 2.37 -3.59
C ASP A 139 -13.88 3.18 -2.60
N LYS A 140 -13.21 4.03 -1.81
CA LYS A 140 -13.86 4.89 -0.81
C LYS A 140 -14.81 5.91 -1.47
N VAL A 141 -14.42 6.43 -2.65
CA VAL A 141 -15.23 7.43 -3.37
C VAL A 141 -16.50 6.78 -3.91
N VAL A 142 -16.37 5.60 -4.51
CA VAL A 142 -17.54 4.83 -5.00
C VAL A 142 -18.47 4.46 -3.85
N ARG A 143 -17.91 4.01 -2.73
CA ARG A 143 -18.69 3.65 -1.54
C ARG A 143 -19.45 4.85 -0.97
N GLU A 144 -18.80 6.01 -0.85
CA GLU A 144 -19.45 7.24 -0.39
C GLU A 144 -20.51 7.73 -1.39
N ALA A 145 -20.22 7.66 -2.68
CA ALA A 145 -21.20 7.99 -3.72
C ALA A 145 -22.45 7.10 -3.63
N LEU A 146 -22.28 5.79 -3.42
CA LEU A 146 -23.41 4.87 -3.22
C LEU A 146 -24.22 5.20 -1.97
N GLN A 147 -23.57 5.56 -0.86
CA GLN A 147 -24.27 5.99 0.36
C GLN A 147 -25.10 7.26 0.13
N VAL A 148 -24.54 8.23 -0.59
CA VAL A 148 -25.28 9.46 -0.95
C VAL A 148 -26.48 9.13 -1.83
N LEU A 149 -26.31 8.28 -2.85
CA LEU A 149 -27.41 7.91 -3.76
C LEU A 149 -28.51 7.09 -3.07
N GLN A 150 -28.16 6.28 -2.06
CA GLN A 150 -29.12 5.49 -1.28
C GLN A 150 -29.87 6.34 -0.23
N ASN A 151 -29.40 7.55 0.06
CA ASN A 151 -30.03 8.46 1.02
C ASN A 151 -30.67 9.65 0.29
N ASP A 152 -31.94 9.51 -0.07
CA ASP A 152 -32.72 10.52 -0.80
C ASP A 152 -32.66 11.92 -0.16
N GLN A 153 -32.67 12.00 1.16
CA GLN A 153 -32.63 13.28 1.87
C GLN A 153 -31.27 13.95 1.67
N ARG A 154 -30.15 13.22 1.87
CA ARG A 154 -28.79 13.72 1.69
C ARG A 154 -28.57 14.08 0.22
N TYR A 155 -29.00 13.23 -0.70
CA TYR A 155 -28.89 13.50 -2.14
C TYR A 155 -29.58 14.81 -2.55
N ARG A 156 -30.84 15.03 -2.08
CA ARG A 156 -31.57 16.27 -2.38
C ARG A 156 -30.97 17.49 -1.70
N GLN A 157 -30.36 17.36 -0.51
CA GLN A 157 -29.65 18.45 0.15
C GLN A 157 -28.44 18.89 -0.66
N LEU A 158 -27.59 17.94 -1.11
CA LEU A 158 -26.41 18.21 -1.93
C LEU A 158 -26.78 18.88 -3.27
N LEU A 159 -27.87 18.45 -3.92
CA LEU A 159 -28.35 19.06 -5.18
C LEU A 159 -28.86 20.49 -5.01
N LYS A 160 -29.38 20.85 -3.84
CA LYS A 160 -29.89 22.22 -3.58
C LYS A 160 -28.77 23.24 -3.41
N GLY A 161 -27.55 22.78 -3.14
CA GLY A 161 -26.42 23.61 -2.74
C GLY A 161 -26.67 24.28 -1.39
N ASP A 162 -25.61 24.67 -0.71
CA ASP A 162 -25.73 25.64 0.38
C ASP A 162 -26.13 26.98 -0.25
N LYS A 163 -27.33 27.44 0.06
CA LYS A 163 -27.69 28.82 -0.23
C LYS A 163 -26.87 29.70 0.72
N GLU A 164 -25.78 30.28 0.23
CA GLU A 164 -25.18 31.47 0.84
C GLU A 164 -26.22 32.58 1.02
#